data_fe6a6e7cba6eeb3c0bea0f58573280ad
#
_entry.id   fe6a6e7cba6eeb3c0bea0f58573280ad
#
_cell.length_a   1.000
_cell.length_b   1.000
_cell.length_c   1.000
_cell.angle_alpha   90.00
_cell.angle_beta   90.00
_cell.angle_gamma   90.00
#
_symmetry.space_group_name_H-M   'P 1'
#
loop_
_entity.id
_entity.type
_entity.pdbx_description
1 polymer ?
#
loop_
_entity_poly.entity_id
_entity_poly.type
_entity_poly.pdbx_seq_one_letter_code
_entity_poly.pdbx_strand_id
1 'polypeptide(L)'
;PRPNRDDRPNNDRKPRLKKPVKAEVSEEDVQKQIKETLARLTNKNNKNNKGAKYRRDKRDAAVKREHELMEQEELESKVLKLTEFVTANDLANMMDVSVTEVIGTCMSIGLMVSINQRLDAETINIVAEEFGYKTEYVSADVVEAINADEEDDNEEDWVARPPIVTVMGHVDHGKTSLLDNIRSANVIAGEAGGITQHIGAYNVKLQNGRRITFLDTPGHEAFTAMRARGAKVTDIAIIIVAADDNVMPQTIEAINHASAAGVPIVFAINKIDKPHANPEKIKEELANMNYLVEDWGGKYQSQEISAKKGIGVEELLEKVLLEADLLDLKANPKKRAVGSIIESSLDKGRGYVSTILVENGTLKMGDIVLAGTHQGRIKAMFNERNQRVEKAGPSEPVLILGLNGAPQAGDTFNVLETEQEAREIANRREQLQRELGLRTQKMLTLDDIGRRIAVGNFQELNVIVKGDVDGSVEALSDSLIRLSTEEIQVNVIHKAVGQISESDVVLAAASNAIIIGFQVRPSLQARRNAEKEGVEIRLYSIIYDAIEEVKSAMEGMLSPEIKEEITAYVEVQQVFKITKVGTVAGCMVKEGKIKRTNKIRLIRDGIVIYAGELGSLKRSEEHTS
;
A
#
# COMPACT_ATOMS: atom_id res chain seq x y z
N PRO A 1 10.28 -56.39 -36.37
CA PRO A 1 11.06 -56.30 -37.54
C PRO A 1 11.26 -54.84 -37.98
N ARG A 2 12.51 -54.42 -38.01
CA ARG A 2 12.97 -53.21 -38.68
C ARG A 2 13.07 -53.50 -40.15
N PRO A 3 13.02 -52.48 -41.03
CA PRO A 3 13.98 -52.39 -42.13
C PRO A 3 14.74 -51.05 -42.15
N ASN A 4 16.01 -51.19 -42.30
CA ASN A 4 17.05 -50.52 -43.11
C ASN A 4 16.54 -49.50 -44.12
N ARG A 5 17.12 -48.23 -44.15
CA ARG A 5 18.46 -47.80 -44.56
C ARG A 5 18.61 -47.54 -46.06
N ASP A 6 19.23 -46.43 -46.29
CA ASP A 6 19.95 -45.95 -47.48
C ASP A 6 19.13 -45.14 -48.48
N ASP A 7 19.43 -43.82 -48.46
CA ASP A 7 19.94 -43.09 -49.62
C ASP A 7 20.10 -41.61 -49.31
N ARG A 8 21.35 -41.19 -49.20
CA ARG A 8 21.75 -39.77 -49.31
C ARG A 8 22.68 -39.64 -50.51
N PRO A 9 22.40 -38.80 -51.48
CA PRO A 9 23.39 -38.45 -52.51
C PRO A 9 24.35 -37.39 -51.95
N ASN A 10 25.62 -37.74 -52.14
CA ASN A 10 26.81 -36.95 -51.90
C ASN A 10 27.00 -36.00 -53.10
N ASN A 11 27.04 -34.68 -52.89
CA ASN A 11 27.78 -33.77 -53.76
C ASN A 11 27.90 -32.39 -53.12
N ASP A 12 29.15 -32.03 -52.79
CA ASP A 12 29.79 -30.78 -53.23
C ASP A 12 31.19 -30.66 -52.62
N ARG A 13 32.15 -31.07 -53.39
CA ARG A 13 33.57 -30.81 -53.17
C ARG A 13 33.90 -29.39 -53.65
N LYS A 14 34.24 -28.49 -52.78
CA LYS A 14 34.94 -27.23 -53.06
C LYS A 14 36.43 -27.52 -53.34
N PRO A 15 37.07 -26.90 -54.36
CA PRO A 15 38.43 -27.16 -54.68
C PRO A 15 39.42 -26.57 -53.68
N ARG A 16 40.42 -27.38 -53.33
CA ARG A 16 41.59 -26.95 -52.49
C ARG A 16 42.45 -25.98 -53.32
N LEU A 17 42.63 -24.77 -52.81
CA LEU A 17 43.66 -23.82 -53.23
C LEU A 17 45.06 -24.41 -52.95
N LYS A 18 45.89 -24.48 -53.95
CA LYS A 18 47.31 -24.91 -53.92
C LYS A 18 48.08 -23.86 -53.07
N LYS A 19 48.92 -24.32 -52.13
CA LYS A 19 49.90 -23.51 -51.42
C LYS A 19 50.94 -22.98 -52.45
N PRO A 20 51.36 -21.68 -52.38
CA PRO A 20 52.43 -21.17 -53.20
C PRO A 20 53.75 -21.78 -52.73
N VAL A 21 54.53 -22.15 -53.71
CA VAL A 21 55.91 -22.66 -53.60
C VAL A 21 56.79 -21.55 -53.02
N LYS A 22 57.59 -21.86 -52.00
CA LYS A 22 58.60 -20.95 -51.44
C LYS A 22 59.61 -20.62 -52.57
N ALA A 23 59.70 -19.34 -52.89
CA ALA A 23 60.80 -18.81 -53.70
C ALA A 23 62.07 -18.81 -52.82
N GLU A 24 63.19 -19.23 -53.47
CA GLU A 24 64.52 -19.18 -52.86
C GLU A 24 64.87 -17.74 -52.50
N VAL A 25 65.20 -17.50 -51.21
CA VAL A 25 65.52 -16.17 -50.69
C VAL A 25 66.97 -15.88 -51.16
N SER A 26 67.16 -14.77 -51.87
CA SER A 26 68.46 -14.31 -52.31
C SER A 26 69.31 -13.84 -51.11
N GLU A 27 70.63 -13.97 -51.15
CA GLU A 27 71.57 -13.57 -50.10
C GLU A 27 71.41 -12.07 -49.73
N GLU A 28 70.93 -11.22 -50.61
CA GLU A 28 70.64 -9.81 -50.40
C GLU A 28 69.43 -9.59 -49.46
N ASP A 29 68.41 -10.45 -49.55
CA ASP A 29 67.23 -10.37 -48.68
C ASP A 29 67.54 -10.85 -47.23
N VAL A 30 68.47 -11.84 -47.13
CA VAL A 30 68.97 -12.29 -45.83
C VAL A 30 69.78 -11.18 -45.13
N GLN A 31 70.63 -10.47 -45.89
CA GLN A 31 71.39 -9.33 -45.36
C GLN A 31 70.49 -8.14 -44.95
N LYS A 32 69.45 -7.89 -45.68
CA LYS A 32 68.45 -6.89 -45.31
C LYS A 32 67.71 -7.26 -44.03
N GLN A 33 67.28 -8.50 -43.88
CA GLN A 33 66.62 -8.99 -42.67
C GLN A 33 67.55 -8.97 -41.44
N ILE A 34 68.85 -9.30 -41.63
CA ILE A 34 69.84 -9.19 -40.57
C ILE A 34 70.08 -7.73 -40.16
N LYS A 35 70.15 -6.81 -41.13
CA LYS A 35 70.27 -5.36 -40.86
C LYS A 35 69.04 -4.79 -40.13
N GLU A 36 67.84 -5.22 -40.54
CA GLU A 36 66.59 -4.82 -39.87
C GLU A 36 66.47 -5.39 -38.45
N THR A 37 66.87 -6.63 -38.24
CA THR A 37 66.89 -7.23 -36.90
C THR A 37 67.93 -6.61 -35.98
N LEU A 38 69.12 -6.28 -36.49
CA LEU A 38 70.12 -5.51 -35.76
C LEU A 38 69.68 -4.10 -35.44
N ALA A 39 69.01 -3.38 -36.36
CA ALA A 39 68.43 -2.07 -36.09
C ALA A 39 67.29 -2.11 -35.07
N ARG A 40 66.53 -3.21 -35.03
CA ARG A 40 65.51 -3.43 -33.97
C ARG A 40 66.14 -3.73 -32.60
N LEU A 41 67.28 -4.41 -32.55
CA LEU A 41 67.98 -4.74 -31.29
C LEU A 41 68.77 -3.56 -30.73
N THR A 42 69.37 -2.70 -31.56
CA THR A 42 70.08 -1.48 -31.10
C THR A 42 69.11 -0.37 -30.66
N ASN A 43 67.85 -0.38 -31.15
CA ASN A 43 66.84 0.59 -30.76
C ASN A 43 66.15 0.22 -29.43
N LYS A 44 66.60 -0.86 -28.78
CA LYS A 44 66.00 -1.36 -27.51
C LYS A 44 66.43 -0.57 -26.28
N ASN A 45 67.50 0.21 -26.33
CA ASN A 45 67.99 0.98 -25.18
C ASN A 45 67.35 2.35 -24.99
N ASN A 46 66.48 2.80 -25.94
CA ASN A 46 65.77 4.09 -25.78
C ASN A 46 64.25 3.93 -25.48
N LYS A 47 63.79 2.66 -25.27
CA LYS A 47 62.37 2.37 -25.00
C LYS A 47 61.97 2.33 -23.53
N ASN A 48 62.90 2.37 -22.59
CA ASN A 48 62.55 2.25 -21.18
C ASN A 48 61.81 3.48 -20.59
N ASN A 49 61.93 4.66 -21.21
CA ASN A 49 61.20 5.84 -20.78
C ASN A 49 59.78 5.98 -21.37
N LYS A 50 59.51 5.40 -22.54
CA LYS A 50 58.15 5.45 -23.15
C LYS A 50 57.17 4.51 -22.47
N GLY A 51 57.64 3.35 -21.97
CA GLY A 51 56.78 2.40 -21.24
C GLY A 51 56.38 2.89 -19.84
N ALA A 52 57.27 3.63 -19.17
CA ALA A 52 56.95 4.24 -17.88
C ALA A 52 55.97 5.39 -18.02
N LYS A 53 56.13 6.24 -19.07
CA LYS A 53 55.20 7.32 -19.36
C LYS A 53 53.81 6.79 -19.78
N TYR A 54 53.77 5.77 -20.64
CA TYR A 54 52.50 5.13 -21.03
C TYR A 54 51.77 4.46 -19.87
N ARG A 55 52.50 3.86 -18.92
CA ARG A 55 51.90 3.29 -17.70
C ARG A 55 51.38 4.37 -16.76
N ARG A 56 52.04 5.52 -16.71
CA ARG A 56 51.61 6.68 -15.92
C ARG A 56 50.37 7.33 -16.56
N ASP A 57 50.42 7.61 -17.85
CA ASP A 57 49.29 8.15 -18.62
C ASP A 57 48.04 7.24 -18.57
N LYS A 58 48.26 5.90 -18.57
CA LYS A 58 47.19 4.92 -18.40
C LYS A 58 46.61 4.89 -16.97
N ARG A 59 47.43 5.09 -15.95
CA ARG A 59 46.96 5.21 -14.56
C ARG A 59 46.22 6.53 -14.37
N ASP A 60 46.76 7.62 -14.86
CA ASP A 60 46.11 8.95 -14.76
C ASP A 60 44.80 8.98 -15.54
N ALA A 61 44.68 8.29 -16.68
CA ALA A 61 43.45 8.12 -17.40
C ALA A 61 42.44 7.19 -16.69
N ALA A 62 42.92 6.17 -15.95
CA ALA A 62 42.06 5.31 -15.16
C ALA A 62 41.50 6.07 -13.94
N VAL A 63 42.34 6.81 -13.23
CA VAL A 63 41.95 7.66 -12.08
C VAL A 63 40.97 8.77 -12.54
N LYS A 64 41.22 9.38 -13.71
CA LYS A 64 40.26 10.36 -14.27
C LYS A 64 38.90 9.75 -14.58
N ARG A 65 38.88 8.56 -15.19
CA ARG A 65 37.62 7.85 -15.45
C ARG A 65 36.89 7.45 -14.18
N GLU A 66 37.65 7.03 -13.16
CA GLU A 66 37.10 6.69 -11.86
C GLU A 66 36.49 7.92 -11.18
N HIS A 67 37.17 9.09 -11.29
CA HIS A 67 36.65 10.36 -10.77
C HIS A 67 35.42 10.85 -11.56
N GLU A 68 35.47 10.75 -12.88
CA GLU A 68 34.33 11.09 -13.76
C GLU A 68 33.13 10.16 -13.50
N LEU A 69 33.37 8.86 -13.23
CA LEU A 69 32.33 7.91 -12.82
C LEU A 69 31.74 8.25 -11.44
N MET A 70 32.59 8.59 -10.47
CA MET A 70 32.11 9.01 -9.14
C MET A 70 31.31 10.32 -9.20
N GLU A 71 31.75 11.32 -10.01
CA GLU A 71 31.00 12.54 -10.22
C GLU A 71 29.65 12.26 -10.93
N GLN A 72 29.62 11.33 -11.89
CA GLN A 72 28.38 10.91 -12.53
C GLN A 72 27.47 10.16 -11.55
N GLU A 73 28.00 9.25 -10.73
CA GLU A 73 27.24 8.55 -9.71
C GLU A 73 26.69 9.51 -8.64
N GLU A 74 27.46 10.54 -8.24
CA GLU A 74 26.95 11.59 -7.34
C GLU A 74 25.87 12.47 -7.96
N LEU A 75 25.96 12.78 -9.24
CA LEU A 75 24.91 13.50 -9.97
C LEU A 75 23.67 12.64 -10.20
N GLU A 76 23.85 11.37 -10.54
CA GLU A 76 22.76 10.42 -10.71
C GLU A 76 22.07 10.09 -9.37
N SER A 77 22.80 10.09 -8.25
CA SER A 77 22.21 9.87 -6.92
C SER A 77 21.28 11.01 -6.47
N LYS A 78 21.45 12.21 -7.03
CA LYS A 78 20.58 13.37 -6.77
C LYS A 78 19.36 13.43 -7.70
N VAL A 79 19.27 12.53 -8.69
CA VAL A 79 18.11 12.43 -9.57
C VAL A 79 17.24 11.28 -9.11
N LEU A 80 16.05 11.60 -8.59
CA LEU A 80 15.05 10.60 -8.19
C LEU A 80 14.25 10.19 -9.42
N LYS A 81 14.41 8.95 -9.86
CA LYS A 81 13.57 8.35 -10.91
C LYS A 81 12.29 7.82 -10.26
N LEU A 82 11.19 8.48 -10.52
CA LEU A 82 9.90 8.27 -9.84
C LEU A 82 8.83 7.87 -10.86
N THR A 83 7.79 7.19 -10.38
CA THR A 83 6.51 7.08 -11.07
C THR A 83 5.57 8.17 -10.55
N GLU A 84 4.50 8.48 -11.28
CA GLU A 84 3.56 9.55 -10.92
C GLU A 84 2.86 9.35 -9.56
N PHE A 85 2.89 8.13 -9.03
CA PHE A 85 2.20 7.76 -7.79
C PHE A 85 3.12 7.00 -6.85
N VAL A 86 3.90 7.74 -6.07
CA VAL A 86 4.78 7.19 -5.03
C VAL A 86 4.16 7.48 -3.65
N THR A 87 4.27 6.55 -2.70
CA THR A 87 3.78 6.80 -1.35
C THR A 87 4.76 7.71 -0.59
N ALA A 88 4.26 8.42 0.44
CA ALA A 88 5.12 9.27 1.29
C ALA A 88 6.26 8.46 1.93
N ASN A 89 6.01 7.19 2.27
CA ASN A 89 7.02 6.28 2.81
C ASN A 89 8.07 5.90 1.77
N ASP A 90 7.67 5.59 0.54
CA ASP A 90 8.59 5.23 -0.52
C ASP A 90 9.47 6.42 -0.91
N LEU A 91 8.87 7.61 -1.02
CA LEU A 91 9.59 8.85 -1.28
C LEU A 91 10.64 9.14 -0.19
N ALA A 92 10.27 9.00 1.09
CA ALA A 92 11.17 9.15 2.22
C ALA A 92 12.35 8.16 2.16
N ASN A 93 12.07 6.88 1.85
CA ASN A 93 13.10 5.85 1.70
C ASN A 93 14.03 6.13 0.52
N MET A 94 13.52 6.64 -0.60
CA MET A 94 14.31 6.98 -1.78
C MET A 94 15.24 8.19 -1.54
N MET A 95 14.82 9.13 -0.69
CA MET A 95 15.60 10.30 -0.30
C MET A 95 16.50 10.05 0.92
N ASP A 96 16.41 8.87 1.54
CA ASP A 96 17.07 8.50 2.81
C ASP A 96 16.77 9.48 3.96
N VAL A 97 15.53 9.94 4.03
CA VAL A 97 14.99 10.90 5.01
C VAL A 97 13.93 10.20 5.87
N SER A 98 13.68 10.72 7.07
CA SER A 98 12.60 10.15 7.89
C SER A 98 11.21 10.47 7.30
N VAL A 99 10.29 9.50 7.34
CA VAL A 99 8.91 9.68 6.83
C VAL A 99 8.21 10.85 7.54
N THR A 100 8.53 11.08 8.80
CA THR A 100 7.99 12.19 9.60
C THR A 100 8.41 13.56 9.09
N GLU A 101 9.62 13.69 8.54
CA GLU A 101 10.08 14.94 7.91
C GLU A 101 9.36 15.20 6.59
N VAL A 102 9.19 14.16 5.76
CA VAL A 102 8.40 14.25 4.52
C VAL A 102 6.96 14.66 4.80
N ILE A 103 6.32 14.03 5.78
CA ILE A 103 4.96 14.40 6.20
C ILE A 103 4.92 15.83 6.75
N GLY A 104 5.94 16.24 7.54
CA GLY A 104 6.07 17.60 8.05
C GLY A 104 6.17 18.64 6.93
N THR A 105 6.94 18.35 5.89
CA THR A 105 7.04 19.20 4.68
C THR A 105 5.70 19.26 3.94
N CYS A 106 5.02 18.12 3.75
CA CYS A 106 3.68 18.11 3.17
C CYS A 106 2.68 18.94 3.98
N MET A 107 2.72 18.85 5.33
CA MET A 107 1.89 19.68 6.20
C MET A 107 2.21 21.17 6.10
N SER A 108 3.47 21.54 5.92
CA SER A 108 3.87 22.95 5.73
C SER A 108 3.31 23.56 4.43
N ILE A 109 3.09 22.72 3.41
CA ILE A 109 2.46 23.07 2.14
C ILE A 109 0.91 23.07 2.25
N GLY A 110 0.36 22.60 3.37
CA GLY A 110 -1.09 22.53 3.63
C GLY A 110 -1.74 21.20 3.26
N LEU A 111 -0.96 20.18 2.92
CA LEU A 111 -1.45 18.85 2.57
C LEU A 111 -1.31 17.90 3.77
N MET A 112 -2.42 17.38 4.27
CA MET A 112 -2.42 16.31 5.26
C MET A 112 -2.24 14.95 4.58
N VAL A 113 -1.05 14.36 4.73
CA VAL A 113 -0.70 13.09 4.08
C VAL A 113 -0.46 12.02 5.15
N SER A 114 -1.00 10.83 4.93
CA SER A 114 -0.68 9.65 5.73
C SER A 114 0.56 8.93 5.18
N ILE A 115 1.20 8.09 6.02
CA ILE A 115 2.46 7.40 5.71
C ILE A 115 2.40 6.62 4.38
N ASN A 116 1.28 5.96 4.10
CA ASN A 116 1.09 5.12 2.91
C ASN A 116 0.22 5.79 1.85
N GLN A 117 -0.03 7.09 1.98
CA GLN A 117 -0.79 7.84 0.98
C GLN A 117 0.08 8.10 -0.24
N ARG A 118 -0.47 7.83 -1.41
CA ARG A 118 0.16 8.19 -2.69
C ARG A 118 0.15 9.70 -2.85
N LEU A 119 1.31 10.24 -3.21
CA LEU A 119 1.50 11.66 -3.46
C LEU A 119 1.31 11.93 -4.95
N ASP A 120 0.75 13.09 -5.27
CA ASP A 120 0.65 13.57 -6.64
C ASP A 120 2.00 14.11 -7.12
N ALA A 121 2.21 14.09 -8.44
CA ALA A 121 3.46 14.53 -9.07
C ALA A 121 3.89 15.94 -8.66
N GLU A 122 2.96 16.88 -8.51
CA GLU A 122 3.23 18.23 -8.05
C GLU A 122 3.76 18.26 -6.61
N THR A 123 3.12 17.51 -5.72
CA THR A 123 3.54 17.38 -4.31
C THR A 123 4.90 16.71 -4.20
N ILE A 124 5.15 15.66 -4.99
CA ILE A 124 6.43 14.96 -5.04
C ILE A 124 7.53 15.91 -5.49
N ASN A 125 7.31 16.73 -6.52
CA ASN A 125 8.28 17.71 -7.02
C ASN A 125 8.65 18.72 -5.93
N ILE A 126 7.66 19.32 -5.28
CA ILE A 126 7.89 20.33 -4.24
C ILE A 126 8.65 19.73 -3.06
N VAL A 127 8.27 18.54 -2.61
CA VAL A 127 8.94 17.85 -1.51
C VAL A 127 10.37 17.48 -1.89
N ALA A 128 10.60 16.90 -3.07
CA ALA A 128 11.93 16.49 -3.52
C ALA A 128 12.86 17.72 -3.70
N GLU A 129 12.35 18.84 -4.21
CA GLU A 129 13.10 20.08 -4.37
C GLU A 129 13.52 20.67 -3.02
N GLU A 130 12.66 20.61 -1.99
CA GLU A 130 12.98 21.06 -0.63
C GLU A 130 14.14 20.24 -0.02
N PHE A 131 14.21 18.94 -0.31
CA PHE A 131 15.32 18.07 0.10
C PHE A 131 16.52 18.11 -0.87
N GLY A 132 16.47 18.91 -1.93
CA GLY A 132 17.59 19.13 -2.87
C GLY A 132 17.76 18.03 -3.93
N TYR A 133 16.72 17.22 -4.17
CA TYR A 133 16.67 16.22 -5.22
C TYR A 133 15.96 16.75 -6.46
N LYS A 134 16.37 16.27 -7.63
CA LYS A 134 15.63 16.48 -8.88
C LYS A 134 14.80 15.26 -9.20
N THR A 135 13.56 15.47 -9.59
CA THR A 135 12.64 14.39 -9.99
C THR A 135 12.71 14.16 -11.49
N GLU A 136 12.78 12.91 -11.91
CA GLU A 136 12.66 12.48 -13.29
C GLU A 136 11.54 11.42 -13.34
N TYR A 137 10.45 11.75 -14.03
CA TYR A 137 9.34 10.82 -14.16
C TYR A 137 9.60 9.85 -15.31
N VAL A 138 9.82 8.59 -14.95
CA VAL A 138 10.12 7.53 -15.92
C VAL A 138 8.86 7.12 -16.71
N SER A 139 7.68 7.55 -16.26
CA SER A 139 6.41 7.32 -16.96
C SER A 139 6.13 8.33 -18.08
N ALA A 140 6.84 9.46 -18.15
CA ALA A 140 6.55 10.50 -19.15
C ALA A 140 6.57 9.95 -20.59
N ASP A 141 7.57 9.16 -20.96
CA ASP A 141 7.64 8.52 -22.29
C ASP A 141 6.49 7.52 -22.57
N VAL A 142 5.92 6.95 -21.48
CA VAL A 142 4.83 5.96 -21.58
C VAL A 142 3.48 6.67 -21.59
N VAL A 143 3.37 7.78 -20.89
CA VAL A 143 2.18 8.65 -20.87
C VAL A 143 2.08 9.43 -22.17
N GLU A 144 3.19 9.95 -22.74
CA GLU A 144 3.18 10.57 -24.06
C GLU A 144 2.68 9.64 -25.17
N ALA A 145 3.04 8.35 -25.12
CA ALA A 145 2.54 7.36 -26.09
C ALA A 145 1.03 7.09 -25.95
N ILE A 146 0.47 7.24 -24.74
CA ILE A 146 -0.95 7.06 -24.45
C ILE A 146 -1.74 8.34 -24.75
N ASN A 147 -1.16 9.50 -24.48
CA ASN A 147 -1.79 10.83 -24.66
C ASN A 147 -1.68 11.33 -26.13
N ALA A 148 -0.87 10.69 -26.98
CA ALA A 148 -0.80 11.03 -28.40
C ALA A 148 -2.16 10.94 -29.12
N ASP A 149 -3.11 10.22 -28.54
CA ASP A 149 -4.49 10.11 -29.06
C ASP A 149 -5.45 11.22 -28.52
N GLU A 150 -4.97 12.10 -27.61
CA GLU A 150 -5.82 13.17 -27.03
C GLU A 150 -5.94 14.41 -27.93
N GLU A 151 -5.10 14.54 -28.97
CA GLU A 151 -5.04 15.76 -29.78
C GLU A 151 -6.25 16.01 -30.71
N ASP A 152 -7.17 15.06 -30.89
CA ASP A 152 -8.32 15.18 -31.80
C ASP A 152 -9.68 15.28 -31.08
N ASP A 153 -9.79 16.04 -29.99
CA ASP A 153 -11.08 16.29 -29.33
C ASP A 153 -11.87 17.40 -30.05
N ASN A 154 -12.80 16.99 -30.90
CA ASN A 154 -13.81 17.92 -31.42
C ASN A 154 -14.84 18.19 -30.32
N GLU A 155 -14.98 19.44 -29.90
CA GLU A 155 -15.98 19.87 -28.90
C GLU A 155 -17.40 19.50 -29.30
N GLU A 156 -17.69 19.29 -30.59
CA GLU A 156 -19.00 18.89 -31.11
C GLU A 156 -19.43 17.48 -30.69
N ASP A 157 -18.49 16.60 -30.29
CA ASP A 157 -18.74 15.22 -29.90
C ASP A 157 -18.98 15.03 -28.38
N TRP A 158 -18.90 16.11 -27.63
CA TRP A 158 -19.10 16.08 -26.18
C TRP A 158 -20.58 16.00 -25.82
N VAL A 159 -20.92 14.98 -25.03
CA VAL A 159 -22.27 14.72 -24.54
C VAL A 159 -22.29 14.80 -23.02
N ALA A 160 -23.38 15.35 -22.46
CA ALA A 160 -23.54 15.35 -21.00
C ALA A 160 -23.56 13.93 -20.46
N ARG A 161 -22.72 13.66 -19.41
CA ARG A 161 -22.63 12.36 -18.76
C ARG A 161 -23.33 12.36 -17.40
N PRO A 162 -23.79 11.19 -16.92
CA PRO A 162 -24.28 11.06 -15.55
C PRO A 162 -23.20 11.44 -14.54
N PRO A 163 -23.56 12.11 -13.42
CA PRO A 163 -22.62 12.36 -12.35
C PRO A 163 -22.24 11.06 -11.63
N ILE A 164 -20.97 10.99 -11.20
CA ILE A 164 -20.45 9.95 -10.34
C ILE A 164 -20.45 10.50 -8.91
N VAL A 165 -21.13 9.81 -8.00
CA VAL A 165 -21.39 10.29 -6.64
C VAL A 165 -20.89 9.28 -5.62
N THR A 166 -20.03 9.69 -4.72
CA THR A 166 -19.59 8.84 -3.60
C THR A 166 -20.38 9.18 -2.34
N VAL A 167 -20.78 8.15 -1.59
CA VAL A 167 -21.47 8.28 -0.31
C VAL A 167 -20.51 7.95 0.82
N MET A 168 -20.22 8.93 1.69
CA MET A 168 -19.26 8.83 2.78
C MET A 168 -19.90 9.23 4.12
N GLY A 169 -19.21 8.93 5.22
CA GLY A 169 -19.61 9.28 6.58
C GLY A 169 -19.31 8.16 7.57
N HIS A 170 -19.66 8.38 8.83
CA HIS A 170 -19.38 7.44 9.92
C HIS A 170 -20.11 6.10 9.78
N VAL A 171 -19.61 5.06 10.43
CA VAL A 171 -20.30 3.77 10.58
C VAL A 171 -21.66 4.03 11.27
N ASP A 172 -22.68 3.26 10.92
CA ASP A 172 -24.06 3.37 11.46
C ASP A 172 -24.81 4.70 11.24
N HIS A 173 -24.26 5.66 10.48
CA HIS A 173 -25.01 6.86 10.07
C HIS A 173 -26.03 6.59 8.98
N GLY A 174 -26.06 5.38 8.40
CA GLY A 174 -27.09 4.91 7.48
C GLY A 174 -26.75 5.07 6.00
N LYS A 175 -25.46 5.06 5.63
CA LYS A 175 -25.00 5.08 4.23
C LYS A 175 -25.66 3.98 3.41
N THR A 176 -25.43 2.74 3.78
CA THR A 176 -25.96 1.56 3.07
C THR A 176 -27.49 1.55 3.07
N SER A 177 -28.14 2.02 4.16
CA SER A 177 -29.60 2.15 4.20
C SER A 177 -30.13 3.18 3.19
N LEU A 178 -29.43 4.32 2.99
CA LEU A 178 -29.77 5.29 1.96
C LEU A 178 -29.64 4.68 0.56
N LEU A 179 -28.52 4.00 0.31
CA LEU A 179 -28.25 3.38 -0.98
C LEU A 179 -29.21 2.21 -1.28
N ASP A 180 -29.58 1.42 -0.28
CA ASP A 180 -30.59 0.38 -0.40
C ASP A 180 -31.97 0.97 -0.75
N ASN A 181 -32.34 2.10 -0.15
CA ASN A 181 -33.57 2.81 -0.48
C ASN A 181 -33.56 3.30 -1.93
N ILE A 182 -32.47 3.94 -2.36
CA ILE A 182 -32.29 4.44 -3.72
C ILE A 182 -32.37 3.30 -4.76
N ARG A 183 -31.77 2.14 -4.44
CA ARG A 183 -31.76 0.94 -5.33
C ARG A 183 -33.04 0.12 -5.26
N SER A 184 -33.89 0.34 -4.28
CA SER A 184 -34.99 -0.55 -3.90
C SER A 184 -34.48 -2.00 -3.65
N ALA A 185 -33.35 -2.15 -2.96
CA ALA A 185 -32.65 -3.40 -2.66
C ALA A 185 -32.44 -3.54 -1.14
N ASN A 186 -31.96 -4.70 -0.71
CA ASN A 186 -31.60 -4.96 0.68
C ASN A 186 -30.24 -5.66 0.72
N VAL A 187 -29.16 -4.91 0.53
CA VAL A 187 -27.79 -5.40 0.52
C VAL A 187 -27.27 -5.61 1.93
N ILE A 188 -27.68 -4.79 2.88
CA ILE A 188 -27.31 -4.90 4.30
C ILE A 188 -27.51 -6.31 4.84
N ALA A 189 -28.60 -6.97 4.45
CA ALA A 189 -28.91 -8.33 4.93
C ALA A 189 -27.93 -9.40 4.41
N GLY A 190 -27.17 -9.12 3.37
CA GLY A 190 -26.20 -10.03 2.75
C GLY A 190 -24.75 -9.82 3.20
N GLU A 191 -24.44 -8.71 3.84
CA GLU A 191 -23.09 -8.37 4.27
C GLU A 191 -22.74 -8.95 5.66
N ALA A 192 -21.53 -9.49 5.81
CA ALA A 192 -21.07 -10.02 7.08
C ALA A 192 -20.94 -8.89 8.12
N GLY A 193 -21.59 -9.09 9.27
CA GLY A 193 -21.65 -8.06 10.33
C GLY A 193 -22.58 -6.89 10.04
N GLY A 194 -23.28 -6.87 8.88
CA GLY A 194 -24.17 -5.77 8.48
C GLY A 194 -23.44 -4.45 8.15
N ILE A 195 -22.15 -4.54 7.83
CA ILE A 195 -21.29 -3.41 7.47
C ILE A 195 -20.74 -3.59 6.05
N THR A 196 -20.69 -2.50 5.29
CA THR A 196 -20.06 -2.48 3.97
C THR A 196 -18.54 -2.59 4.11
N GLN A 197 -17.95 -3.60 3.46
CA GLN A 197 -16.50 -3.87 3.50
C GLN A 197 -15.85 -3.82 2.11
N HIS A 198 -16.64 -3.68 1.04
CA HIS A 198 -16.20 -3.56 -0.35
C HIS A 198 -16.69 -2.25 -0.96
N ILE A 199 -16.02 -1.79 -2.02
CA ILE A 199 -16.53 -0.65 -2.77
C ILE A 199 -17.62 -1.15 -3.75
N GLY A 200 -18.83 -0.71 -3.55
CA GLY A 200 -19.94 -0.96 -4.48
C GLY A 200 -20.05 0.15 -5.53
N ALA A 201 -20.17 -0.20 -6.80
CA ALA A 201 -20.45 0.75 -7.87
C ALA A 201 -21.70 0.35 -8.64
N TYR A 202 -22.62 1.26 -8.80
CA TYR A 202 -23.89 0.98 -9.49
C TYR A 202 -24.53 2.23 -10.06
N ASN A 203 -25.25 2.03 -11.15
CA ASN A 203 -25.96 3.09 -11.87
C ASN A 203 -27.46 3.04 -11.56
N VAL A 204 -28.03 4.17 -11.16
CA VAL A 204 -29.45 4.31 -10.85
C VAL A 204 -30.11 5.25 -11.82
N LYS A 205 -31.23 4.81 -12.38
CA LYS A 205 -32.09 5.63 -13.21
C LYS A 205 -33.24 6.21 -12.36
N LEU A 206 -33.29 7.53 -12.27
CA LEU A 206 -34.31 8.25 -11.53
C LEU A 206 -35.65 8.32 -12.29
N GLN A 207 -36.70 8.73 -11.58
CA GLN A 207 -38.06 8.86 -12.16
C GLN A 207 -38.13 9.91 -13.29
N ASN A 208 -37.29 10.95 -13.23
CA ASN A 208 -37.13 11.98 -14.25
C ASN A 208 -36.36 11.50 -15.50
N GLY A 209 -35.91 10.23 -15.53
CA GLY A 209 -35.15 9.64 -16.63
C GLY A 209 -33.65 9.90 -16.60
N ARG A 210 -33.17 10.80 -15.74
CA ARG A 210 -31.74 11.03 -15.52
C ARG A 210 -31.10 9.85 -14.79
N ARG A 211 -29.77 9.70 -14.93
CA ARG A 211 -29.01 8.65 -14.27
C ARG A 211 -28.00 9.26 -13.33
N ILE A 212 -27.71 8.56 -12.25
CA ILE A 212 -26.63 8.86 -11.31
C ILE A 212 -25.85 7.57 -11.05
N THR A 213 -24.54 7.65 -11.07
CA THR A 213 -23.69 6.52 -10.69
C THR A 213 -23.22 6.71 -9.26
N PHE A 214 -23.51 5.76 -8.40
CA PHE A 214 -23.13 5.77 -7.00
C PHE A 214 -21.93 4.88 -6.75
N LEU A 215 -21.02 5.37 -5.91
CA LEU A 215 -19.95 4.60 -5.30
C LEU A 215 -20.23 4.49 -3.79
N ASP A 216 -20.44 3.27 -3.32
CA ASP A 216 -20.57 2.98 -1.89
C ASP A 216 -19.21 2.68 -1.30
N THR A 217 -18.78 3.46 -0.31
CA THR A 217 -17.49 3.27 0.33
C THR A 217 -17.64 2.86 1.80
N PRO A 218 -16.80 1.91 2.29
CA PRO A 218 -16.82 1.52 3.69
C PRO A 218 -16.58 2.71 4.63
N GLY A 219 -17.34 2.78 5.73
CA GLY A 219 -17.22 3.86 6.72
C GLY A 219 -16.11 3.66 7.74
N HIS A 220 -15.58 2.44 7.88
CA HIS A 220 -14.61 2.09 8.91
C HIS A 220 -13.23 2.74 8.66
N GLU A 221 -12.56 3.13 9.72
CA GLU A 221 -11.23 3.76 9.73
C GLU A 221 -10.18 2.96 8.93
N ALA A 222 -10.18 1.64 9.03
CA ALA A 222 -9.27 0.78 8.26
C ALA A 222 -9.32 1.03 6.73
N PHE A 223 -10.45 1.53 6.20
CA PHE A 223 -10.67 1.73 4.77
C PHE A 223 -10.43 3.16 4.28
N THR A 224 -9.55 3.92 4.96
CA THR A 224 -9.17 5.30 4.58
C THR A 224 -8.72 5.40 3.12
N ALA A 225 -7.88 4.46 2.65
CA ALA A 225 -7.42 4.43 1.26
C ALA A 225 -8.57 4.25 0.26
N MET A 226 -9.58 3.44 0.59
CA MET A 226 -10.77 3.27 -0.26
C MET A 226 -11.60 4.55 -0.34
N ARG A 227 -11.76 5.30 0.77
CA ARG A 227 -12.45 6.60 0.76
C ARG A 227 -11.71 7.65 -0.06
N ALA A 228 -10.39 7.73 0.09
CA ALA A 228 -9.56 8.64 -0.71
C ALA A 228 -9.67 8.35 -2.21
N ARG A 229 -9.64 7.06 -2.62
CA ARG A 229 -9.86 6.65 -4.01
C ARG A 229 -11.27 6.98 -4.48
N GLY A 230 -12.27 6.69 -3.66
CA GLY A 230 -13.65 7.04 -3.96
C GLY A 230 -13.79 8.53 -4.23
N ALA A 231 -13.22 9.41 -3.40
CA ALA A 231 -13.23 10.85 -3.59
C ALA A 231 -12.54 11.29 -4.90
N LYS A 232 -11.41 10.67 -5.26
CA LYS A 232 -10.64 11.04 -6.45
C LYS A 232 -11.36 10.74 -7.76
N VAL A 233 -12.21 9.71 -7.79
CA VAL A 233 -12.91 9.25 -9.00
C VAL A 233 -14.29 9.89 -9.15
N THR A 234 -14.77 10.62 -8.13
CA THR A 234 -16.12 11.17 -8.08
C THR A 234 -16.22 12.64 -8.45
N ASP A 235 -17.39 13.02 -8.96
CA ASP A 235 -17.72 14.41 -9.26
C ASP A 235 -18.35 15.12 -8.05
N ILE A 236 -19.12 14.40 -7.22
CA ILE A 236 -19.84 14.96 -6.07
C ILE A 236 -19.76 13.98 -4.90
N ALA A 237 -19.53 14.48 -3.69
CA ALA A 237 -19.52 13.67 -2.47
C ALA A 237 -20.78 13.95 -1.62
N ILE A 238 -21.51 12.89 -1.27
CA ILE A 238 -22.59 12.97 -0.27
C ILE A 238 -22.00 12.57 1.08
N ILE A 239 -22.01 13.49 2.03
CA ILE A 239 -21.56 13.23 3.41
C ILE A 239 -22.80 13.02 4.30
N ILE A 240 -22.94 11.79 4.81
CA ILE A 240 -24.07 11.44 5.68
C ILE A 240 -23.68 11.63 7.13
N VAL A 241 -24.52 12.39 7.84
CA VAL A 241 -24.42 12.61 9.29
C VAL A 241 -25.74 12.20 9.95
N ALA A 242 -25.69 11.47 11.05
CA ALA A 242 -26.91 11.08 11.77
C ALA A 242 -27.37 12.21 12.69
N ALA A 243 -28.66 12.58 12.63
CA ALA A 243 -29.26 13.65 13.43
C ALA A 243 -29.37 13.30 14.93
N ASP A 244 -29.23 12.03 15.29
CA ASP A 244 -29.26 11.51 16.67
C ASP A 244 -27.84 11.37 17.30
N ASP A 245 -26.82 11.75 16.57
CA ASP A 245 -25.42 11.66 16.99
C ASP A 245 -24.71 13.01 16.78
N ASN A 246 -23.38 13.05 16.91
CA ASN A 246 -22.55 14.22 16.63
C ASN A 246 -21.76 14.02 15.33
N VAL A 247 -21.02 15.04 14.90
CA VAL A 247 -20.07 14.91 13.82
C VAL A 247 -18.88 14.09 14.30
N MET A 248 -18.83 12.82 13.91
CA MET A 248 -17.83 11.85 14.33
C MET A 248 -16.49 12.02 13.58
N PRO A 249 -15.35 11.54 14.12
CA PRO A 249 -14.02 11.69 13.49
C PRO A 249 -13.96 11.17 12.04
N GLN A 250 -14.63 10.06 11.75
CA GLN A 250 -14.69 9.50 10.38
C GLN A 250 -15.49 10.38 9.42
N THR A 251 -16.45 11.16 9.91
CA THR A 251 -17.16 12.17 9.12
C THR A 251 -16.24 13.33 8.77
N ILE A 252 -15.42 13.78 9.73
CA ILE A 252 -14.41 14.83 9.51
C ILE A 252 -13.37 14.35 8.48
N GLU A 253 -12.92 13.11 8.60
CA GLU A 253 -12.02 12.48 7.63
C GLU A 253 -12.64 12.45 6.22
N ALA A 254 -13.92 12.07 6.10
CA ALA A 254 -14.63 12.05 4.82
C ALA A 254 -14.74 13.45 4.19
N ILE A 255 -15.01 14.48 4.99
CA ILE A 255 -15.02 15.88 4.57
C ILE A 255 -13.64 16.31 4.08
N ASN A 256 -12.58 15.94 4.80
CA ASN A 256 -11.20 16.26 4.43
C ASN A 256 -10.80 15.59 3.10
N HIS A 257 -11.17 14.32 2.89
CA HIS A 257 -10.93 13.63 1.62
C HIS A 257 -11.65 14.28 0.44
N ALA A 258 -12.91 14.65 0.61
CA ALA A 258 -13.68 15.35 -0.43
C ALA A 258 -13.08 16.74 -0.72
N SER A 259 -12.69 17.48 0.32
CA SER A 259 -12.05 18.80 0.18
C SER A 259 -10.67 18.70 -0.48
N ALA A 260 -9.85 17.72 -0.12
CA ALA A 260 -8.53 17.48 -0.72
C ALA A 260 -8.63 17.08 -2.21
N ALA A 261 -9.69 16.34 -2.58
CA ALA A 261 -9.99 16.02 -3.97
C ALA A 261 -10.63 17.18 -4.75
N GLY A 262 -10.97 18.30 -4.10
CA GLY A 262 -11.64 19.44 -4.73
C GLY A 262 -13.09 19.17 -5.14
N VAL A 263 -13.72 18.12 -4.58
CA VAL A 263 -15.05 17.65 -4.96
C VAL A 263 -16.13 18.41 -4.19
N PRO A 264 -17.19 18.90 -4.82
CA PRO A 264 -18.35 19.49 -4.14
C PRO A 264 -19.00 18.54 -3.14
N ILE A 265 -19.40 19.08 -2.00
CA ILE A 265 -19.98 18.31 -0.89
C ILE A 265 -21.45 18.65 -0.74
N VAL A 266 -22.29 17.62 -0.66
CA VAL A 266 -23.72 17.71 -0.28
C VAL A 266 -23.91 16.98 1.05
N PHE A 267 -24.42 17.67 2.07
CA PHE A 267 -24.67 17.07 3.38
C PHE A 267 -26.04 16.39 3.45
N ALA A 268 -26.08 15.13 3.87
CA ALA A 268 -27.31 14.41 4.13
C ALA A 268 -27.48 14.16 5.63
N ILE A 269 -28.37 14.89 6.28
CA ILE A 269 -28.64 14.75 7.73
C ILE A 269 -29.71 13.67 7.89
N ASN A 270 -29.26 12.46 8.29
CA ASN A 270 -30.10 11.27 8.33
C ASN A 270 -30.69 10.99 9.71
N LYS A 271 -31.65 10.06 9.77
CA LYS A 271 -32.35 9.59 10.97
C LYS A 271 -33.25 10.65 11.65
N ILE A 272 -33.81 11.58 10.87
CA ILE A 272 -34.74 12.58 11.41
C ILE A 272 -36.01 11.97 12.03
N ASP A 273 -36.27 10.68 11.78
CA ASP A 273 -37.40 9.95 12.32
C ASP A 273 -37.23 9.50 13.79
N LYS A 274 -36.04 9.65 14.37
CA LYS A 274 -35.78 9.30 15.77
C LYS A 274 -36.21 10.40 16.72
N PRO A 275 -36.69 10.06 17.95
CA PRO A 275 -37.21 11.03 18.90
C PRO A 275 -36.16 12.01 19.45
N HIS A 276 -34.86 11.69 19.33
CA HIS A 276 -33.75 12.54 19.81
C HIS A 276 -33.00 13.21 18.65
N ALA A 277 -33.56 13.14 17.43
CA ALA A 277 -32.94 13.77 16.26
C ALA A 277 -32.94 15.30 16.41
N ASN A 278 -31.78 15.91 16.22
CA ASN A 278 -31.63 17.37 16.22
C ASN A 278 -30.78 17.81 15.02
N PRO A 279 -31.38 18.02 13.86
CA PRO A 279 -30.68 18.45 12.65
C PRO A 279 -29.96 19.80 12.82
N GLU A 280 -30.57 20.74 13.58
CA GLU A 280 -30.00 22.08 13.79
C GLU A 280 -28.66 22.03 14.53
N LYS A 281 -28.49 21.09 15.49
CA LYS A 281 -27.21 20.87 16.18
C LYS A 281 -26.13 20.43 15.21
N ILE A 282 -26.44 19.55 14.28
CA ILE A 282 -25.49 19.09 13.27
C ILE A 282 -25.09 20.23 12.35
N LYS A 283 -26.05 21.10 11.93
CA LYS A 283 -25.74 22.29 11.13
C LYS A 283 -24.82 23.25 11.89
N GLU A 284 -25.02 23.41 13.20
CA GLU A 284 -24.13 24.21 14.06
C GLU A 284 -22.71 23.61 14.16
N GLU A 285 -22.58 22.30 14.36
CA GLU A 285 -21.30 21.63 14.41
C GLU A 285 -20.54 21.74 13.05
N LEU A 286 -21.24 21.61 11.93
CA LEU A 286 -20.67 21.82 10.59
C LEU A 286 -20.23 23.28 10.38
N ALA A 287 -21.03 24.25 10.83
CA ALA A 287 -20.69 25.67 10.76
C ALA A 287 -19.43 26.01 11.57
N ASN A 288 -19.26 25.41 12.76
CA ASN A 288 -18.07 25.54 13.60
C ASN A 288 -16.79 25.02 12.91
N MET A 289 -16.94 24.10 11.97
CA MET A 289 -15.85 23.58 11.12
C MET A 289 -15.68 24.36 9.80
N ASN A 290 -16.31 25.52 9.65
CA ASN A 290 -16.34 26.34 8.44
C ASN A 290 -17.12 25.74 7.24
N TYR A 291 -17.97 24.75 7.45
CA TYR A 291 -18.86 24.18 6.44
C TYR A 291 -20.28 24.72 6.64
N LEU A 292 -20.48 26.00 6.31
CA LEU A 292 -21.76 26.65 6.47
C LEU A 292 -22.75 26.17 5.40
N VAL A 293 -23.90 25.64 5.84
CA VAL A 293 -24.94 25.12 4.98
C VAL A 293 -25.80 26.21 4.33
N GLU A 294 -26.44 25.91 3.20
CA GLU A 294 -27.26 26.85 2.43
C GLU A 294 -28.40 27.47 3.25
N ASP A 295 -29.05 26.69 4.11
CA ASP A 295 -30.14 27.15 5.00
C ASP A 295 -29.68 28.31 5.90
N TRP A 296 -28.39 28.40 6.21
CA TRP A 296 -27.79 29.47 7.03
C TRP A 296 -27.00 30.49 6.20
N GLY A 297 -27.21 30.51 4.88
CA GLY A 297 -26.57 31.45 3.94
C GLY A 297 -25.16 31.04 3.53
N GLY A 298 -24.79 29.78 3.67
CA GLY A 298 -23.53 29.22 3.20
C GLY A 298 -23.58 28.70 1.77
N LYS A 299 -22.47 28.06 1.36
CA LYS A 299 -22.33 27.52 0.01
C LYS A 299 -22.64 26.02 -0.11
N TYR A 300 -22.70 25.28 1.01
CA TYR A 300 -22.88 23.85 1.00
C TYR A 300 -24.33 23.47 1.06
N GLN A 301 -24.77 22.63 0.11
CA GLN A 301 -26.13 22.11 0.11
C GLN A 301 -26.32 21.11 1.23
N SER A 302 -27.48 21.14 1.88
CA SER A 302 -27.86 20.19 2.92
C SER A 302 -29.29 19.72 2.74
N GLN A 303 -29.57 18.44 3.08
CA GLN A 303 -30.90 17.87 3.06
C GLN A 303 -31.12 16.97 4.28
N GLU A 304 -32.25 17.18 4.93
CA GLU A 304 -32.71 16.34 6.02
C GLU A 304 -33.45 15.12 5.47
N ILE A 305 -33.01 13.92 5.89
CA ILE A 305 -33.53 12.67 5.34
C ILE A 305 -33.85 11.62 6.42
N SER A 306 -34.71 10.69 6.07
CA SER A 306 -34.81 9.40 6.74
C SER A 306 -34.62 8.29 5.72
N ALA A 307 -33.41 7.76 5.64
CA ALA A 307 -33.06 6.68 4.72
C ALA A 307 -33.95 5.44 4.93
N LYS A 308 -34.32 5.15 6.17
CA LYS A 308 -35.18 3.99 6.50
C LYS A 308 -36.61 4.17 6.02
N LYS A 309 -37.16 5.39 6.07
CA LYS A 309 -38.56 5.71 5.67
C LYS A 309 -38.66 6.26 4.25
N GLY A 310 -37.55 6.54 3.58
CA GLY A 310 -37.50 7.14 2.26
C GLY A 310 -37.91 8.61 2.22
N ILE A 311 -37.93 9.31 3.38
CA ILE A 311 -38.35 10.73 3.47
C ILE A 311 -37.14 11.59 3.08
N GLY A 312 -37.34 12.61 2.24
CA GLY A 312 -36.31 13.57 1.84
C GLY A 312 -35.25 13.02 0.88
N VAL A 313 -35.40 11.77 0.41
CA VAL A 313 -34.39 11.14 -0.47
C VAL A 313 -34.49 11.68 -1.90
N GLU A 314 -35.69 11.90 -2.42
CA GLU A 314 -35.88 12.45 -3.77
C GLU A 314 -35.34 13.89 -3.84
N GLU A 315 -35.58 14.70 -2.81
CA GLU A 315 -35.08 16.07 -2.69
C GLU A 315 -33.56 16.11 -2.60
N LEU A 316 -32.94 15.15 -1.87
CA LEU A 316 -31.48 14.99 -1.84
C LEU A 316 -30.92 14.73 -3.24
N LEU A 317 -31.55 13.83 -3.99
CA LEU A 317 -31.11 13.48 -5.35
C LEU A 317 -31.31 14.65 -6.34
N GLU A 318 -32.34 15.47 -6.15
CA GLU A 318 -32.52 16.70 -6.93
C GLU A 318 -31.40 17.70 -6.64
N LYS A 319 -31.00 17.90 -5.38
CA LYS A 319 -29.89 18.77 -5.02
C LYS A 319 -28.57 18.28 -5.63
N VAL A 320 -28.30 16.97 -5.59
CA VAL A 320 -27.13 16.37 -6.27
C VAL A 320 -27.16 16.63 -7.78
N LEU A 321 -28.31 16.53 -8.41
CA LEU A 321 -28.43 16.82 -9.84
C LEU A 321 -28.26 18.31 -10.17
N LEU A 322 -28.69 19.20 -9.30
CA LEU A 322 -28.44 20.64 -9.43
C LEU A 322 -26.94 20.97 -9.36
N GLU A 323 -26.22 20.34 -8.41
CA GLU A 323 -24.78 20.49 -8.32
C GLU A 323 -24.08 19.94 -9.56
N ALA A 324 -24.52 18.77 -10.07
CA ALA A 324 -24.01 18.20 -11.31
C ALA A 324 -24.22 19.10 -12.53
N ASP A 325 -25.33 19.81 -12.60
CA ASP A 325 -25.63 20.75 -13.67
C ASP A 325 -24.74 22.00 -13.61
N LEU A 326 -24.33 22.43 -12.39
CA LEU A 326 -23.38 23.52 -12.22
C LEU A 326 -21.96 23.13 -12.67
N LEU A 327 -21.59 21.84 -12.55
CA LEU A 327 -20.29 21.31 -12.98
C LEU A 327 -20.19 21.11 -14.50
N ASP A 328 -21.30 21.15 -15.26
CA ASP A 328 -21.37 20.93 -16.72
C ASP A 328 -20.59 19.68 -17.18
N LEU A 329 -20.88 18.52 -16.54
CA LEU A 329 -20.18 17.26 -16.75
C LEU A 329 -20.39 16.72 -18.17
N LYS A 330 -19.31 16.63 -18.94
CA LYS A 330 -19.31 16.18 -20.32
C LYS A 330 -18.30 15.06 -20.54
N ALA A 331 -18.55 14.19 -21.50
CA ALA A 331 -17.62 13.17 -21.97
C ALA A 331 -17.83 12.91 -23.47
N ASN A 332 -16.81 12.41 -24.14
CA ASN A 332 -16.89 12.03 -25.55
C ASN A 332 -17.09 10.51 -25.71
N PRO A 333 -18.31 10.01 -25.98
CA PRO A 333 -18.58 8.58 -26.08
C PRO A 333 -17.97 7.92 -27.32
N LYS A 334 -17.43 8.68 -28.26
CA LYS A 334 -16.82 8.14 -29.49
C LYS A 334 -15.36 7.74 -29.30
N LYS A 335 -14.69 8.28 -28.30
CA LYS A 335 -13.31 7.94 -27.95
C LYS A 335 -13.16 6.52 -27.43
N ARG A 336 -11.92 6.07 -27.35
CA ARG A 336 -11.54 4.85 -26.63
C ARG A 336 -11.81 5.06 -25.15
N ALA A 337 -12.23 3.99 -24.49
CA ALA A 337 -12.56 4.08 -23.08
C ALA A 337 -11.31 4.32 -22.22
N VAL A 338 -11.45 5.29 -21.33
CA VAL A 338 -10.49 5.59 -20.25
C VAL A 338 -11.29 5.68 -18.95
N GLY A 339 -10.71 5.27 -17.85
CA GLY A 339 -11.35 5.36 -16.55
C GLY A 339 -10.53 4.70 -15.45
N SER A 340 -11.16 4.41 -14.33
CA SER A 340 -10.49 3.94 -13.11
C SER A 340 -10.96 2.55 -12.71
N ILE A 341 -10.05 1.79 -12.09
CA ILE A 341 -10.34 0.49 -11.47
C ILE A 341 -10.83 0.75 -10.06
N ILE A 342 -12.05 0.27 -9.78
CA ILE A 342 -12.64 0.40 -8.45
C ILE A 342 -12.13 -0.73 -7.56
N GLU A 343 -12.20 -1.96 -8.05
CA GLU A 343 -11.88 -3.15 -7.27
C GLU A 343 -11.51 -4.33 -8.18
N SER A 344 -10.63 -5.21 -7.68
CA SER A 344 -10.23 -6.42 -8.39
C SER A 344 -10.33 -7.63 -7.49
N SER A 345 -10.85 -8.73 -8.03
CA SER A 345 -11.04 -9.99 -7.31
C SER A 345 -10.64 -11.19 -8.16
N LEU A 346 -10.41 -12.33 -7.52
CA LEU A 346 -10.13 -13.60 -8.18
C LEU A 346 -11.28 -14.59 -7.96
N ASP A 347 -12.11 -14.78 -8.96
CA ASP A 347 -13.17 -15.80 -8.95
C ASP A 347 -12.64 -17.16 -9.43
N LYS A 348 -12.99 -18.23 -8.72
CA LYS A 348 -12.52 -19.58 -9.03
C LYS A 348 -12.94 -20.10 -10.41
N GLY A 349 -14.08 -19.62 -10.93
CA GLY A 349 -14.64 -20.08 -12.20
C GLY A 349 -14.35 -19.15 -13.36
N ARG A 350 -14.34 -17.83 -13.09
CA ARG A 350 -14.22 -16.78 -14.10
C ARG A 350 -12.79 -16.24 -14.24
N GLY A 351 -11.91 -16.51 -13.27
CA GLY A 351 -10.56 -15.96 -13.19
C GLY A 351 -10.54 -14.57 -12.59
N TYR A 352 -9.64 -13.71 -13.05
CA TYR A 352 -9.57 -12.33 -12.58
C TYR A 352 -10.77 -11.53 -13.08
N VAL A 353 -11.43 -10.89 -12.13
CA VAL A 353 -12.61 -10.05 -12.33
C VAL A 353 -12.29 -8.67 -11.78
N SER A 354 -12.41 -7.64 -12.59
CA SER A 354 -12.18 -6.26 -12.17
C SER A 354 -13.43 -5.43 -12.39
N THR A 355 -13.83 -4.68 -11.36
CA THR A 355 -14.87 -3.66 -11.45
C THR A 355 -14.21 -2.36 -11.89
N ILE A 356 -14.60 -1.85 -13.02
CA ILE A 356 -14.10 -0.60 -13.59
C ILE A 356 -15.22 0.42 -13.73
N LEU A 357 -14.83 1.68 -13.65
CA LEU A 357 -15.70 2.81 -13.94
C LEU A 357 -15.17 3.54 -15.17
N VAL A 358 -15.98 3.61 -16.20
CA VAL A 358 -15.64 4.34 -17.43
C VAL A 358 -15.86 5.83 -17.18
N GLU A 359 -14.81 6.64 -17.32
CA GLU A 359 -14.88 8.10 -17.16
C GLU A 359 -15.14 8.78 -18.50
N ASN A 360 -14.44 8.35 -19.53
CA ASN A 360 -14.57 8.88 -20.88
C ASN A 360 -14.55 7.75 -21.92
N GLY A 361 -15.13 7.99 -23.09
CA GLY A 361 -15.14 7.02 -24.17
C GLY A 361 -16.21 5.93 -24.02
N THR A 362 -16.14 4.90 -24.86
CA THR A 362 -17.03 3.73 -24.80
C THR A 362 -16.22 2.45 -24.85
N LEU A 363 -16.37 1.64 -23.80
CA LEU A 363 -15.77 0.32 -23.71
C LEU A 363 -16.63 -0.72 -24.44
N LYS A 364 -15.99 -1.58 -25.23
CA LYS A 364 -16.67 -2.64 -25.97
C LYS A 364 -16.08 -4.01 -25.65
N MET A 365 -16.89 -5.03 -25.80
CA MET A 365 -16.43 -6.41 -25.71
C MET A 365 -15.40 -6.70 -26.81
N GLY A 366 -14.23 -7.24 -26.42
CA GLY A 366 -13.13 -7.52 -27.33
C GLY A 366 -12.02 -6.48 -27.35
N ASP A 367 -12.22 -5.32 -26.70
CA ASP A 367 -11.19 -4.29 -26.58
C ASP A 367 -10.00 -4.78 -25.76
N ILE A 368 -8.85 -4.21 -26.04
CA ILE A 368 -7.60 -4.50 -25.34
C ILE A 368 -7.41 -3.44 -24.28
N VAL A 369 -7.45 -3.86 -23.03
CA VAL A 369 -7.32 -2.98 -21.86
C VAL A 369 -5.96 -3.13 -21.23
N LEU A 370 -5.33 -2.01 -20.94
CA LEU A 370 -4.15 -1.87 -20.10
C LEU A 370 -4.58 -1.22 -18.79
N ALA A 371 -4.33 -1.88 -17.68
CA ALA A 371 -4.69 -1.44 -16.34
C ALA A 371 -3.51 -1.59 -15.39
N GLY A 372 -2.90 -0.46 -15.00
CA GLY A 372 -1.65 -0.49 -14.22
C GLY A 372 -0.55 -1.28 -14.94
N THR A 373 -0.08 -2.38 -14.32
CA THR A 373 0.90 -3.33 -14.88
C THR A 373 0.26 -4.52 -15.58
N HIS A 374 -1.07 -4.59 -15.61
CA HIS A 374 -1.81 -5.72 -16.18
C HIS A 374 -2.49 -5.34 -17.48
N GLN A 375 -2.52 -6.28 -18.41
CA GLN A 375 -3.18 -6.09 -19.67
C GLN A 375 -4.06 -7.30 -20.00
N GLY A 376 -5.00 -7.13 -20.92
CA GLY A 376 -5.79 -8.25 -21.40
C GLY A 376 -6.89 -7.83 -22.36
N ARG A 377 -7.41 -8.83 -23.09
CA ARG A 377 -8.55 -8.64 -23.98
C ARG A 377 -9.84 -8.93 -23.23
N ILE A 378 -10.79 -8.03 -23.29
CA ILE A 378 -12.09 -8.21 -22.65
C ILE A 378 -12.82 -9.40 -23.27
N LYS A 379 -13.03 -10.44 -22.48
CA LYS A 379 -13.78 -11.64 -22.88
C LYS A 379 -15.28 -11.51 -22.63
N ALA A 380 -15.65 -10.84 -21.56
CA ALA A 380 -17.04 -10.56 -21.21
C ALA A 380 -17.12 -9.35 -20.29
N MET A 381 -18.24 -8.64 -20.36
CA MET A 381 -18.59 -7.55 -19.47
C MET A 381 -19.94 -7.85 -18.82
N PHE A 382 -20.09 -7.45 -17.56
CA PHE A 382 -21.33 -7.60 -16.80
C PHE A 382 -21.65 -6.31 -16.07
N ASN A 383 -22.93 -6.01 -15.95
CA ASN A 383 -23.38 -4.93 -15.10
C ASN A 383 -23.42 -5.37 -13.61
N GLU A 384 -23.79 -4.45 -12.72
CA GLU A 384 -23.96 -4.69 -11.29
C GLU A 384 -24.96 -5.81 -10.95
N ARG A 385 -25.86 -6.14 -11.88
CA ARG A 385 -26.86 -7.23 -11.75
C ARG A 385 -26.40 -8.57 -12.34
N ASN A 386 -25.09 -8.70 -12.64
CA ASN A 386 -24.50 -9.85 -13.31
C ASN A 386 -25.12 -10.18 -14.70
N GLN A 387 -25.73 -9.21 -15.35
CA GLN A 387 -26.22 -9.36 -16.72
C GLN A 387 -25.12 -8.98 -17.71
N ARG A 388 -25.00 -9.76 -18.78
CA ARG A 388 -23.98 -9.51 -19.80
C ARG A 388 -24.31 -8.24 -20.59
N VAL A 389 -23.28 -7.39 -20.76
CA VAL A 389 -23.35 -6.12 -21.49
C VAL A 389 -22.31 -6.15 -22.61
N GLU A 390 -22.65 -5.61 -23.78
CA GLU A 390 -21.74 -5.56 -24.92
C GLU A 390 -20.95 -4.25 -25.01
N LYS A 391 -21.49 -3.18 -24.44
CA LYS A 391 -20.91 -1.82 -24.44
C LYS A 391 -21.17 -1.15 -23.10
N ALA A 392 -20.22 -0.36 -22.65
CA ALA A 392 -20.35 0.52 -21.49
C ALA A 392 -19.93 1.93 -21.89
N GLY A 393 -20.79 2.90 -21.60
CA GLY A 393 -20.57 4.32 -21.87
C GLY A 393 -19.94 5.05 -20.68
N PRO A 394 -19.75 6.38 -20.82
CA PRO A 394 -19.24 7.22 -19.74
C PRO A 394 -20.09 7.13 -18.47
N SER A 395 -19.44 7.16 -17.31
CA SER A 395 -20.01 7.03 -15.96
C SER A 395 -20.73 5.69 -15.70
N GLU A 396 -20.53 4.66 -16.52
CA GLU A 396 -21.13 3.35 -16.29
C GLU A 396 -20.10 2.41 -15.61
N PRO A 397 -20.42 1.84 -14.43
CA PRO A 397 -19.60 0.81 -13.80
C PRO A 397 -19.86 -0.53 -14.47
N VAL A 398 -18.79 -1.28 -14.75
CA VAL A 398 -18.88 -2.62 -15.35
C VAL A 398 -17.85 -3.56 -14.77
N LEU A 399 -18.25 -4.83 -14.63
CA LEU A 399 -17.36 -5.94 -14.33
C LEU A 399 -16.76 -6.46 -15.62
N ILE A 400 -15.44 -6.48 -15.70
CA ILE A 400 -14.69 -7.01 -16.85
C ILE A 400 -14.00 -8.33 -16.53
N LEU A 401 -13.94 -9.21 -17.53
CA LEU A 401 -13.19 -10.46 -17.50
C LEU A 401 -12.19 -10.47 -18.63
N GLY A 402 -10.98 -10.94 -18.35
CA GLY A 402 -9.99 -11.18 -19.41
C GLY A 402 -8.62 -10.61 -19.15
N LEU A 403 -8.42 -9.86 -18.06
CA LEU A 403 -7.10 -9.40 -17.64
C LEU A 403 -6.21 -10.59 -17.23
N ASN A 404 -4.89 -10.42 -17.38
CA ASN A 404 -3.88 -11.42 -17.02
C ASN A 404 -3.56 -11.47 -15.52
N GLY A 405 -4.04 -10.51 -14.74
CA GLY A 405 -3.84 -10.40 -13.29
C GLY A 405 -4.90 -9.54 -12.63
N ALA A 406 -4.75 -9.29 -11.33
CA ALA A 406 -5.57 -8.35 -10.57
C ALA A 406 -4.85 -7.00 -10.53
N PRO A 407 -5.29 -5.99 -11.31
CA PRO A 407 -4.75 -4.64 -11.20
C PRO A 407 -5.10 -4.04 -9.84
N GLN A 408 -4.30 -3.08 -9.40
CA GLN A 408 -4.54 -2.41 -8.13
C GLN A 408 -5.79 -1.53 -8.21
N ALA A 409 -6.54 -1.49 -7.11
CA ALA A 409 -7.65 -0.57 -6.99
C ALA A 409 -7.16 0.89 -7.06
N GLY A 410 -7.81 1.72 -7.87
CA GLY A 410 -7.40 3.11 -8.14
C GLY A 410 -6.45 3.29 -9.32
N ASP A 411 -6.00 2.21 -9.97
CA ASP A 411 -5.25 2.33 -11.22
C ASP A 411 -6.14 2.86 -12.34
N THR A 412 -5.56 3.66 -13.21
CA THR A 412 -6.23 4.06 -14.46
C THR A 412 -6.17 2.92 -15.47
N PHE A 413 -7.23 2.76 -16.23
CA PHE A 413 -7.22 1.87 -17.38
C PHE A 413 -7.38 2.65 -18.68
N ASN A 414 -6.69 2.17 -19.72
CA ASN A 414 -6.76 2.71 -21.07
C ASN A 414 -7.02 1.58 -22.07
N VAL A 415 -7.81 1.87 -23.09
CA VAL A 415 -8.01 0.97 -24.23
C VAL A 415 -7.00 1.29 -25.32
N LEU A 416 -6.23 0.28 -25.72
CA LEU A 416 -5.20 0.38 -26.76
C LEU A 416 -5.63 -0.34 -28.04
N GLU A 417 -4.94 -0.05 -29.16
CA GLU A 417 -5.24 -0.66 -30.45
C GLU A 417 -4.73 -2.08 -30.56
N THR A 418 -3.50 -2.29 -30.06
CA THR A 418 -2.79 -3.56 -30.25
C THR A 418 -2.44 -4.23 -28.91
N GLU A 419 -2.55 -5.56 -28.88
CA GLU A 419 -2.16 -6.36 -27.71
C GLU A 419 -0.64 -6.32 -27.49
N GLN A 420 0.14 -6.14 -28.57
CA GLN A 420 1.59 -6.07 -28.48
C GLN A 420 2.03 -4.80 -27.74
N GLU A 421 1.46 -3.67 -28.09
CA GLU A 421 1.69 -2.38 -27.44
C GLU A 421 1.31 -2.43 -25.94
N ALA A 422 0.12 -2.95 -25.65
CA ALA A 422 -0.33 -3.14 -24.28
C ALA A 422 0.65 -3.99 -23.45
N ARG A 423 1.19 -5.06 -24.06
CA ARG A 423 2.17 -5.94 -23.41
C ARG A 423 3.52 -5.25 -23.18
N GLU A 424 4.00 -4.49 -24.14
CA GLU A 424 5.27 -3.76 -24.02
C GLU A 424 5.19 -2.71 -22.89
N ILE A 425 4.11 -1.93 -22.84
CA ILE A 425 3.88 -0.94 -21.79
C ILE A 425 3.73 -1.62 -20.42
N ALA A 426 2.94 -2.70 -20.33
CA ALA A 426 2.76 -3.45 -19.08
C ALA A 426 4.09 -3.99 -18.54
N ASN A 427 4.91 -4.61 -19.39
CA ASN A 427 6.22 -5.15 -19.02
C ASN A 427 7.17 -4.04 -18.55
N ARG A 428 7.15 -2.87 -19.21
CA ARG A 428 7.97 -1.72 -18.83
C ARG A 428 7.56 -1.18 -17.47
N ARG A 429 6.24 -1.05 -17.22
CA ARG A 429 5.72 -0.64 -15.90
C ARG A 429 6.05 -1.66 -14.80
N GLU A 430 5.92 -2.96 -15.08
CA GLU A 430 6.28 -4.02 -14.12
C GLU A 430 7.78 -4.00 -13.79
N GLN A 431 8.64 -3.80 -14.79
CA GLN A 431 10.08 -3.68 -14.58
C GLN A 431 10.43 -2.48 -13.71
N LEU A 432 9.82 -1.32 -13.97
CA LEU A 432 9.99 -0.11 -13.17
C LEU A 432 9.52 -0.30 -11.73
N GLN A 433 8.34 -0.89 -11.54
CA GLN A 433 7.82 -1.16 -10.20
C GLN A 433 8.74 -2.11 -9.42
N ARG A 434 9.30 -3.12 -10.08
CA ARG A 434 10.29 -4.03 -9.47
C ARG A 434 11.57 -3.31 -9.10
N GLU A 435 12.09 -2.44 -9.97
CA GLU A 435 13.30 -1.65 -9.72
C GLU A 435 13.11 -0.67 -8.56
N LEU A 436 11.96 0.03 -8.53
CA LEU A 436 11.58 0.90 -7.41
C LEU A 436 11.44 0.11 -6.10
N GLY A 437 10.78 -1.04 -6.12
CA GLY A 437 10.65 -1.92 -4.95
C GLY A 437 12.00 -2.40 -4.40
N LEU A 438 12.99 -2.64 -5.26
CA LEU A 438 14.34 -2.99 -4.82
C LEU A 438 15.08 -1.81 -4.19
N ARG A 439 14.86 -0.58 -4.69
CA ARG A 439 15.47 0.64 -4.14
C ARG A 439 14.81 1.08 -2.82
N THR A 440 13.51 0.86 -2.67
CA THR A 440 12.76 1.23 -1.45
C THR A 440 12.95 0.25 -0.30
N GLN A 441 13.43 -0.97 -0.56
CA GLN A 441 13.76 -1.92 0.50
C GLN A 441 15.02 -1.48 1.23
N LYS A 442 14.88 -0.81 2.37
CA LYS A 442 15.99 -0.52 3.28
C LYS A 442 16.63 -1.83 3.73
N MET A 443 17.89 -2.03 3.38
CA MET A 443 18.68 -3.08 4.02
C MET A 443 18.90 -2.72 5.49
N LEU A 444 18.63 -3.68 6.38
CA LEU A 444 18.91 -3.51 7.81
C LEU A 444 20.37 -3.11 8.01
N THR A 445 20.59 -1.93 8.55
CA THR A 445 21.95 -1.47 8.91
C THR A 445 22.41 -2.10 10.23
N LEU A 446 23.72 -2.14 10.45
CA LEU A 446 24.28 -2.61 11.72
C LEU A 446 23.80 -1.74 12.91
N ASP A 447 23.53 -0.47 12.66
CA ASP A 447 22.99 0.46 13.67
C ASP A 447 21.54 0.12 14.03
N ASP A 448 20.71 -0.27 13.06
CA ASP A 448 19.33 -0.73 13.31
C ASP A 448 19.35 -2.03 14.12
N ILE A 449 20.24 -2.96 13.77
CA ILE A 449 20.46 -4.19 14.55
C ILE A 449 20.93 -3.84 15.97
N GLY A 450 21.83 -2.88 16.11
CA GLY A 450 22.31 -2.40 17.41
C GLY A 450 21.19 -1.80 18.26
N ARG A 451 20.33 -0.99 17.68
CA ARG A 451 19.13 -0.44 18.36
C ARG A 451 18.16 -1.53 18.79
N ARG A 452 17.87 -2.49 17.90
CA ARG A 452 17.00 -3.64 18.20
C ARG A 452 17.54 -4.49 19.35
N ILE A 453 18.85 -4.73 19.40
CA ILE A 453 19.51 -5.44 20.50
C ILE A 453 19.45 -4.63 21.81
N ALA A 454 19.56 -3.30 21.74
CA ALA A 454 19.50 -2.42 22.91
C ALA A 454 18.12 -2.38 23.57
N VAL A 455 17.04 -2.56 22.80
CA VAL A 455 15.64 -2.67 23.32
C VAL A 455 15.41 -3.99 24.07
N GLY A 456 16.22 -5.02 23.84
CA GLY A 456 16.32 -6.24 24.64
C GLY A 456 15.34 -7.36 24.23
N ASN A 457 14.06 -7.12 24.10
CA ASN A 457 13.04 -8.14 23.79
C ASN A 457 12.30 -7.84 22.47
N PHE A 458 13.03 -7.50 21.42
CA PHE A 458 12.43 -7.25 20.12
C PHE A 458 11.89 -8.56 19.50
N GLN A 459 10.62 -8.57 19.17
CA GLN A 459 9.94 -9.70 18.52
C GLN A 459 9.36 -9.27 17.17
N GLU A 460 9.36 -10.17 16.20
CA GLU A 460 8.75 -9.96 14.89
C GLU A 460 7.55 -10.90 14.72
N LEU A 461 6.41 -10.33 14.38
CA LEU A 461 5.22 -11.08 13.99
C LEU A 461 5.08 -11.03 12.47
N ASN A 462 5.46 -12.11 11.82
CA ASN A 462 5.37 -12.23 10.38
C ASN A 462 3.98 -12.72 9.96
N VAL A 463 3.37 -12.01 9.00
CA VAL A 463 2.00 -12.29 8.56
C VAL A 463 1.93 -12.37 7.04
N ILE A 464 1.14 -13.33 6.53
CA ILE A 464 0.73 -13.39 5.13
C ILE A 464 -0.77 -13.08 5.08
N VAL A 465 -1.15 -12.09 4.27
CA VAL A 465 -2.54 -11.63 4.15
C VAL A 465 -3.12 -12.11 2.82
N LYS A 466 -4.26 -12.79 2.89
CA LYS A 466 -5.05 -13.20 1.71
C LYS A 466 -6.48 -12.72 1.85
N GLY A 467 -7.01 -12.10 0.81
CA GLY A 467 -8.40 -11.64 0.79
C GLY A 467 -9.11 -11.97 -0.51
N ASP A 468 -10.38 -11.68 -0.54
CA ASP A 468 -11.24 -11.85 -1.72
C ASP A 468 -11.04 -10.71 -2.73
N VAL A 469 -10.79 -9.48 -2.25
CA VAL A 469 -10.57 -8.29 -3.06
C VAL A 469 -9.32 -7.53 -2.63
N ASP A 470 -8.71 -6.81 -3.59
CA ASP A 470 -7.44 -6.10 -3.40
C ASP A 470 -7.54 -5.02 -2.32
N GLY A 471 -8.58 -4.21 -2.34
CA GLY A 471 -8.77 -3.13 -1.36
C GLY A 471 -8.92 -3.63 0.08
N SER A 472 -9.58 -4.79 0.31
CA SER A 472 -9.68 -5.39 1.64
C SER A 472 -8.34 -5.92 2.13
N VAL A 473 -7.53 -6.51 1.24
CA VAL A 473 -6.16 -6.97 1.56
C VAL A 473 -5.27 -5.80 1.93
N GLU A 474 -5.35 -4.70 1.18
CA GLU A 474 -4.60 -3.47 1.47
C GLU A 474 -4.99 -2.88 2.83
N ALA A 475 -6.30 -2.68 3.07
CA ALA A 475 -6.80 -2.12 4.32
C ALA A 475 -6.40 -2.96 5.55
N LEU A 476 -6.51 -4.30 5.45
CA LEU A 476 -6.10 -5.19 6.53
C LEU A 476 -4.59 -5.14 6.76
N SER A 477 -3.79 -5.16 5.69
CA SER A 477 -2.32 -5.07 5.78
C SER A 477 -1.88 -3.77 6.46
N ASP A 478 -2.44 -2.64 6.05
CA ASP A 478 -2.13 -1.32 6.63
C ASP A 478 -2.53 -1.23 8.11
N SER A 479 -3.71 -1.79 8.45
CA SER A 479 -4.18 -1.83 9.84
C SER A 479 -3.27 -2.69 10.73
N LEU A 480 -2.80 -3.83 10.22
CA LEU A 480 -1.88 -4.71 10.94
C LEU A 480 -0.50 -4.06 11.12
N ILE A 481 0.02 -3.38 10.11
CA ILE A 481 1.30 -2.66 10.20
C ILE A 481 1.22 -1.54 11.26
N ARG A 482 0.08 -0.83 11.35
CA ARG A 482 -0.13 0.23 12.37
C ARG A 482 -0.17 -0.30 13.80
N LEU A 483 -0.43 -1.58 14.03
CA LEU A 483 -0.37 -2.21 15.35
C LEU A 483 1.08 -2.37 15.86
N SER A 484 2.08 -2.22 15.01
CA SER A 484 3.50 -2.36 15.39
C SER A 484 3.84 -1.44 16.57
N THR A 485 4.54 -1.97 17.55
CA THR A 485 5.07 -1.27 18.73
C THR A 485 6.61 -1.29 18.69
N GLU A 486 7.26 -0.59 19.60
CA GLU A 486 8.73 -0.61 19.70
C GLU A 486 9.28 -1.99 20.04
N GLU A 487 8.52 -2.85 20.75
CA GLU A 487 8.91 -4.18 21.16
C GLU A 487 8.50 -5.27 20.15
N ILE A 488 7.37 -5.08 19.45
CA ILE A 488 6.82 -6.06 18.49
C ILE A 488 6.58 -5.38 17.16
N GLN A 489 7.28 -5.82 16.13
CA GLN A 489 7.07 -5.36 14.76
C GLN A 489 6.22 -6.37 13.99
N VAL A 490 5.12 -5.89 13.39
CA VAL A 490 4.29 -6.69 12.48
C VAL A 490 4.79 -6.51 11.06
N ASN A 491 5.25 -7.60 10.44
CA ASN A 491 5.76 -7.61 9.08
C ASN A 491 4.78 -8.36 8.15
N VAL A 492 4.22 -7.66 7.18
CA VAL A 492 3.43 -8.31 6.13
C VAL A 492 4.36 -8.76 5.02
N ILE A 493 4.70 -10.07 5.01
CA ILE A 493 5.64 -10.66 4.04
C ILE A 493 5.04 -10.75 2.65
N HIS A 494 3.78 -11.16 2.58
CA HIS A 494 3.08 -11.33 1.30
C HIS A 494 1.61 -10.97 1.44
N LYS A 495 1.12 -10.23 0.45
CA LYS A 495 -0.29 -9.89 0.32
C LYS A 495 -0.76 -10.26 -1.09
N ALA A 496 -1.90 -10.93 -1.20
CA ALA A 496 -2.49 -11.25 -2.49
C ALA A 496 -3.98 -11.56 -2.41
N VAL A 497 -4.63 -11.44 -3.56
CA VAL A 497 -6.05 -11.71 -3.73
C VAL A 497 -6.27 -13.19 -4.07
N GLY A 498 -7.36 -13.75 -3.54
CA GLY A 498 -7.84 -15.08 -3.87
C GLY A 498 -7.63 -16.12 -2.78
N GLN A 499 -7.91 -17.36 -3.12
CA GLN A 499 -7.86 -18.50 -2.20
C GLN A 499 -6.43 -18.76 -1.68
N ILE A 500 -6.30 -19.14 -0.41
CA ILE A 500 -5.02 -19.57 0.16
C ILE A 500 -4.54 -20.84 -0.55
N SER A 501 -3.35 -20.75 -1.17
CA SER A 501 -2.72 -21.81 -1.97
C SER A 501 -1.67 -22.61 -1.17
N GLU A 502 -1.17 -23.69 -1.75
CA GLU A 502 -0.05 -24.45 -1.18
C GLU A 502 1.23 -23.62 -1.10
N SER A 503 1.48 -22.78 -2.11
CA SER A 503 2.65 -21.92 -2.15
C SER A 503 2.68 -20.92 -0.97
N ASP A 504 1.50 -20.41 -0.58
CA ASP A 504 1.38 -19.53 0.57
C ASP A 504 1.74 -20.23 1.88
N VAL A 505 1.34 -21.49 2.02
CA VAL A 505 1.69 -22.30 3.20
C VAL A 505 3.18 -22.60 3.25
N VAL A 506 3.81 -22.93 2.11
CA VAL A 506 5.27 -23.12 2.04
C VAL A 506 6.02 -21.84 2.38
N LEU A 507 5.55 -20.70 1.88
CA LEU A 507 6.13 -19.39 2.21
C LEU A 507 5.98 -19.09 3.70
N ALA A 508 4.81 -19.36 4.29
CA ALA A 508 4.56 -19.15 5.71
C ALA A 508 5.47 -20.02 6.58
N ALA A 509 5.64 -21.31 6.22
CA ALA A 509 6.55 -22.21 6.92
C ALA A 509 8.00 -21.74 6.85
N ALA A 510 8.45 -21.27 5.66
CA ALA A 510 9.81 -20.75 5.47
C ALA A 510 10.10 -19.45 6.24
N SER A 511 9.08 -18.61 6.44
CA SER A 511 9.18 -17.30 7.07
C SER A 511 8.71 -17.28 8.52
N ASN A 512 8.30 -18.41 9.08
CA ASN A 512 7.65 -18.52 10.39
C ASN A 512 6.47 -17.51 10.53
N ALA A 513 5.61 -17.48 9.52
CA ALA A 513 4.52 -16.52 9.40
C ALA A 513 3.16 -17.15 9.66
N ILE A 514 2.21 -16.35 10.16
CA ILE A 514 0.80 -16.72 10.30
C ILE A 514 0.06 -16.32 9.03
N ILE A 515 -0.85 -17.15 8.54
CA ILE A 515 -1.68 -16.82 7.38
C ILE A 515 -3.03 -16.29 7.86
N ILE A 516 -3.33 -15.06 7.50
CA ILE A 516 -4.62 -14.41 7.74
C ILE A 516 -5.43 -14.41 6.45
N GLY A 517 -6.56 -15.12 6.46
CA GLY A 517 -7.51 -15.16 5.35
C GLY A 517 -8.73 -14.29 5.62
N PHE A 518 -8.97 -13.26 4.81
CA PHE A 518 -10.13 -12.39 4.91
C PHE A 518 -11.17 -12.77 3.84
N GLN A 519 -12.34 -13.24 4.27
CA GLN A 519 -13.43 -13.73 3.41
C GLN A 519 -13.04 -14.86 2.41
N VAL A 520 -11.85 -15.41 2.54
CA VAL A 520 -11.34 -16.50 1.70
C VAL A 520 -11.18 -17.80 2.50
N ARG A 521 -11.09 -18.92 1.80
CA ARG A 521 -10.88 -20.22 2.41
C ARG A 521 -9.64 -20.90 1.82
N PRO A 522 -8.89 -21.69 2.60
CA PRO A 522 -7.77 -22.45 2.09
C PRO A 522 -8.23 -23.56 1.12
N SER A 523 -7.38 -23.89 0.16
CA SER A 523 -7.57 -25.10 -0.65
C SER A 523 -7.46 -26.34 0.23
N LEU A 524 -8.03 -27.46 -0.22
CA LEU A 524 -7.95 -28.73 0.54
C LEU A 524 -6.49 -29.17 0.74
N GLN A 525 -5.64 -28.92 -0.23
CA GLN A 525 -4.22 -29.26 -0.17
C GLN A 525 -3.46 -28.27 0.73
N ALA A 526 -3.72 -26.96 0.64
CA ALA A 526 -3.15 -25.96 1.55
C ALA A 526 -3.47 -26.27 3.01
N ARG A 527 -4.71 -26.66 3.31
CA ARG A 527 -5.10 -27.06 4.68
C ARG A 527 -4.32 -28.27 5.19
N ARG A 528 -4.18 -29.32 4.37
CA ARG A 528 -3.39 -30.51 4.73
C ARG A 528 -1.91 -30.21 4.90
N ASN A 529 -1.36 -29.33 4.05
CA ASN A 529 0.04 -28.92 4.14
C ASN A 529 0.27 -28.05 5.38
N ALA A 530 -0.65 -27.14 5.71
CA ALA A 530 -0.57 -26.34 6.92
C ALA A 530 -0.58 -27.19 8.20
N GLU A 531 -1.43 -28.23 8.25
CA GLU A 531 -1.47 -29.22 9.34
C GLU A 531 -0.15 -29.99 9.46
N LYS A 532 0.55 -30.28 8.36
CA LYS A 532 1.85 -31.00 8.37
C LYS A 532 3.00 -30.11 8.79
N GLU A 533 3.05 -28.90 8.26
CA GLU A 533 4.14 -27.94 8.50
C GLU A 533 3.93 -27.13 9.81
N GLY A 534 2.78 -27.31 10.48
CA GLY A 534 2.44 -26.57 11.70
C GLY A 534 2.15 -25.10 11.48
N VAL A 535 1.76 -24.70 10.26
CA VAL A 535 1.42 -23.33 9.93
C VAL A 535 0.01 -23.01 10.38
N GLU A 536 -0.15 -21.92 11.12
CA GLU A 536 -1.44 -21.44 11.57
C GLU A 536 -2.17 -20.65 10.48
N ILE A 537 -3.42 -21.02 10.19
CA ILE A 537 -4.31 -20.32 9.25
C ILE A 537 -5.51 -19.81 10.04
N ARG A 538 -5.64 -18.47 10.11
CA ARG A 538 -6.79 -17.79 10.71
C ARG A 538 -7.70 -17.22 9.64
N LEU A 539 -9.00 -17.39 9.80
CA LEU A 539 -10.00 -16.99 8.83
C LEU A 539 -10.99 -16.01 9.46
N TYR A 540 -11.13 -14.83 8.84
CA TYR A 540 -12.01 -13.77 9.32
C TYR A 540 -12.99 -13.34 8.25
N SER A 541 -14.17 -12.92 8.67
CA SER A 541 -15.19 -12.32 7.81
C SER A 541 -15.41 -10.84 8.15
N ILE A 542 -14.92 -10.39 9.31
CA ILE A 542 -15.02 -9.01 9.79
C ILE A 542 -13.60 -8.54 10.11
N ILE A 543 -13.24 -7.32 9.64
CA ILE A 543 -11.87 -6.80 9.79
C ILE A 543 -11.52 -6.51 11.25
N TYR A 544 -12.50 -6.10 12.06
CA TYR A 544 -12.30 -5.86 13.50
C TYR A 544 -11.82 -7.09 14.25
N ASP A 545 -12.43 -8.25 13.97
CA ASP A 545 -12.08 -9.51 14.63
C ASP A 545 -10.62 -9.88 14.35
N ALA A 546 -10.15 -9.63 13.10
CA ALA A 546 -8.77 -9.89 12.73
C ALA A 546 -7.80 -8.96 13.47
N ILE A 547 -8.13 -7.67 13.58
CA ILE A 547 -7.31 -6.67 14.26
C ILE A 547 -7.24 -6.96 15.77
N GLU A 548 -8.37 -7.25 16.41
CA GLU A 548 -8.44 -7.53 17.85
C GLU A 548 -7.71 -8.82 18.22
N GLU A 549 -7.83 -9.88 17.41
CA GLU A 549 -7.14 -11.15 17.68
C GLU A 549 -5.62 -11.00 17.53
N VAL A 550 -5.14 -10.29 16.50
CA VAL A 550 -3.71 -10.01 16.32
C VAL A 550 -3.20 -9.12 17.46
N LYS A 551 -3.95 -8.10 17.87
CA LYS A 551 -3.59 -7.25 19.03
C LYS A 551 -3.50 -8.07 20.30
N SER A 552 -4.46 -8.95 20.57
CA SER A 552 -4.44 -9.84 21.73
C SER A 552 -3.27 -10.83 21.68
N ALA A 553 -2.91 -11.35 20.48
CA ALA A 553 -1.73 -12.18 20.30
C ALA A 553 -0.43 -11.41 20.61
N MET A 554 -0.32 -10.16 20.15
CA MET A 554 0.82 -9.29 20.46
C MET A 554 0.91 -9.01 21.97
N GLU A 555 -0.20 -8.70 22.65
CA GLU A 555 -0.23 -8.52 24.10
C GLU A 555 0.27 -9.77 24.85
N GLY A 556 -0.08 -10.97 24.35
CA GLY A 556 0.43 -12.24 24.87
C GLY A 556 1.93 -12.48 24.63
N MET A 557 2.53 -11.82 23.64
CA MET A 557 3.96 -11.90 23.34
C MET A 557 4.80 -10.94 24.21
N LEU A 558 4.19 -9.90 24.79
CA LEU A 558 4.89 -8.95 25.66
C LEU A 558 5.38 -9.62 26.93
N SER A 559 6.59 -9.28 27.34
CA SER A 559 7.13 -9.70 28.63
C SER A 559 6.35 -9.05 29.76
N PRO A 560 5.96 -9.79 30.84
CA PRO A 560 5.24 -9.18 31.95
C PRO A 560 6.08 -8.10 32.61
N GLU A 561 5.58 -6.89 32.67
CA GLU A 561 6.19 -5.84 33.51
C GLU A 561 6.08 -6.21 34.98
N ILE A 562 7.25 -6.28 35.64
CA ILE A 562 7.30 -6.53 37.07
C ILE A 562 7.04 -5.21 37.78
N LYS A 563 5.81 -5.00 38.25
CA LYS A 563 5.47 -3.88 39.12
C LYS A 563 5.84 -4.21 40.54
N GLU A 564 6.79 -3.48 41.10
CA GLU A 564 7.16 -3.62 42.49
C GLU A 564 6.22 -2.77 43.34
N GLU A 565 5.55 -3.41 44.28
CA GLU A 565 4.73 -2.73 45.28
C GLU A 565 5.38 -2.83 46.67
N ILE A 566 5.48 -1.70 47.38
CA ILE A 566 5.99 -1.68 48.74
C ILE A 566 4.91 -2.26 49.65
N THR A 567 5.17 -3.45 50.20
CA THR A 567 4.25 -4.16 51.07
C THR A 567 4.42 -3.81 52.54
N ALA A 568 5.61 -3.39 52.95
CA ALA A 568 5.92 -3.01 54.33
C ALA A 568 7.16 -2.11 54.42
N TYR A 569 7.15 -1.22 55.37
CA TYR A 569 8.32 -0.47 55.83
C TYR A 569 8.84 -1.06 57.12
N VAL A 570 10.13 -1.39 57.14
CA VAL A 570 10.80 -2.09 58.24
C VAL A 570 12.03 -1.35 58.65
N GLU A 571 12.20 -1.09 59.95
CA GLU A 571 13.38 -0.47 60.48
C GLU A 571 14.22 -1.49 61.23
N VAL A 572 15.54 -1.56 60.94
CA VAL A 572 16.47 -2.40 61.65
C VAL A 572 16.87 -1.74 62.97
N GLN A 573 16.45 -2.34 64.09
CA GLN A 573 16.76 -1.82 65.42
C GLN A 573 18.06 -2.36 65.97
N GLN A 574 18.35 -3.65 65.83
CA GLN A 574 19.54 -4.30 66.34
C GLN A 574 20.06 -5.40 65.41
N VAL A 575 21.37 -5.64 65.49
CA VAL A 575 22.02 -6.70 64.68
C VAL A 575 22.63 -7.72 65.64
N PHE A 576 22.20 -8.97 65.55
CA PHE A 576 22.63 -10.08 66.38
C PHE A 576 23.55 -11.01 65.59
N LYS A 577 24.75 -11.38 66.18
CA LYS A 577 25.62 -12.43 65.66
C LYS A 577 25.32 -13.74 66.35
N ILE A 578 24.72 -14.69 65.64
CA ILE A 578 24.38 -16.02 66.19
C ILE A 578 25.33 -17.04 65.59
N THR A 579 26.07 -17.75 66.44
CA THR A 579 27.19 -18.67 66.06
C THR A 579 26.78 -19.77 65.09
N LYS A 580 25.48 -20.14 65.02
CA LYS A 580 24.98 -21.24 64.15
C LYS A 580 24.23 -20.76 62.88
N VAL A 581 23.86 -19.47 62.82
CA VAL A 581 22.96 -18.96 61.74
C VAL A 581 23.60 -17.76 61.02
N GLY A 582 24.65 -17.14 61.62
CA GLY A 582 25.27 -15.96 61.08
C GLY A 582 24.70 -14.66 61.69
N THR A 583 24.75 -13.58 60.95
CA THR A 583 24.27 -12.26 61.38
C THR A 583 22.78 -12.12 61.09
N VAL A 584 21.95 -11.86 62.08
CA VAL A 584 20.50 -11.70 61.96
C VAL A 584 20.11 -10.28 62.37
N ALA A 585 19.24 -9.63 61.63
CA ALA A 585 18.73 -8.31 61.91
C ALA A 585 17.45 -8.41 62.74
N GLY A 586 17.42 -7.73 63.90
CA GLY A 586 16.19 -7.47 64.68
C GLY A 586 15.50 -6.24 64.11
N CYS A 587 14.31 -6.45 63.57
CA CYS A 587 13.61 -5.44 62.82
C CYS A 587 12.23 -5.15 63.40
N MET A 588 11.78 -3.89 63.32
CA MET A 588 10.44 -3.48 63.66
C MET A 588 9.69 -3.07 62.39
N VAL A 589 8.52 -3.64 62.18
CA VAL A 589 7.62 -3.27 61.08
C VAL A 589 6.85 -2.00 61.47
N LYS A 590 7.11 -0.89 60.75
CA LYS A 590 6.40 0.38 60.98
C LYS A 590 5.04 0.40 60.27
N GLU A 591 5.02 -0.04 59.01
CA GLU A 591 3.80 -0.10 58.21
C GLU A 591 3.74 -1.38 57.39
N GLY A 592 2.54 -1.88 57.15
CA GLY A 592 2.28 -3.01 56.28
C GLY A 592 2.44 -4.39 56.92
N LYS A 593 2.58 -5.41 56.09
CA LYS A 593 2.75 -6.83 56.50
C LYS A 593 3.86 -7.48 55.72
N ILE A 594 4.72 -8.23 56.42
CA ILE A 594 5.81 -8.99 55.81
C ILE A 594 5.45 -10.45 55.67
N LYS A 595 5.71 -11.04 54.53
CA LYS A 595 5.66 -12.47 54.25
C LYS A 595 7.07 -12.99 53.95
N ARG A 596 7.31 -14.29 54.18
CA ARG A 596 8.61 -14.91 53.92
C ARG A 596 9.01 -14.87 52.45
N THR A 597 8.04 -14.75 51.53
CA THR A 597 8.23 -14.70 50.10
C THR A 597 8.52 -13.29 49.57
N ASN A 598 8.52 -12.27 50.42
CA ASN A 598 8.76 -10.90 49.99
C ASN A 598 10.24 -10.66 49.76
N LYS A 599 10.55 -9.92 48.70
CA LYS A 599 11.91 -9.41 48.43
C LYS A 599 12.14 -8.18 49.30
N ILE A 600 13.38 -7.93 49.70
CA ILE A 600 13.77 -6.80 50.53
C ILE A 600 14.77 -5.90 49.83
N ARG A 601 14.66 -4.62 50.10
CA ARG A 601 15.70 -3.62 49.77
C ARG A 601 16.20 -2.99 51.07
N LEU A 602 17.53 -3.05 51.30
CA LEU A 602 18.18 -2.38 52.43
C LEU A 602 18.53 -0.96 51.98
N ILE A 603 17.92 0.02 52.67
CA ILE A 603 18.12 1.44 52.41
C ILE A 603 18.92 2.03 53.56
N ARG A 604 20.01 2.76 53.29
CA ARG A 604 20.78 3.54 54.23
C ARG A 604 21.01 4.93 53.65
N ASP A 605 20.72 5.95 54.43
CA ASP A 605 20.84 7.36 54.02
C ASP A 605 20.15 7.68 52.69
N GLY A 606 18.96 7.06 52.46
CA GLY A 606 18.18 7.22 51.23
C GLY A 606 18.67 6.44 50.02
N ILE A 607 19.78 5.68 50.15
CA ILE A 607 20.36 4.90 49.04
C ILE A 607 20.11 3.40 49.27
N VAL A 608 19.70 2.68 48.20
CA VAL A 608 19.55 1.22 48.24
C VAL A 608 20.93 0.59 48.15
N ILE A 609 21.36 -0.03 49.27
CA ILE A 609 22.70 -0.69 49.38
C ILE A 609 22.62 -2.15 48.93
N TYR A 610 21.49 -2.81 49.18
CA TYR A 610 21.32 -4.23 48.89
C TYR A 610 19.87 -4.55 48.56
N ALA A 611 19.67 -5.42 47.56
CA ALA A 611 18.39 -6.00 47.25
C ALA A 611 18.52 -7.53 47.27
N GLY A 612 17.59 -8.24 47.89
CA GLY A 612 17.66 -9.69 48.00
C GLY A 612 16.37 -10.30 48.57
N GLU A 613 16.42 -11.59 48.82
CA GLU A 613 15.29 -12.37 49.37
C GLU A 613 15.48 -12.60 50.87
N LEU A 614 14.37 -12.78 51.60
CA LEU A 614 14.40 -13.12 53.00
C LEU A 614 14.83 -14.56 53.22
N GLY A 615 16.00 -14.77 53.78
CA GLY A 615 16.52 -16.11 54.13
C GLY A 615 15.70 -16.77 55.25
N SER A 616 15.32 -16.00 56.25
CA SER A 616 14.43 -16.46 57.34
C SER A 616 13.62 -15.33 57.92
N LEU A 617 12.40 -15.61 58.34
CA LEU A 617 11.52 -14.69 59.04
C LEU A 617 10.96 -15.38 60.28
N LYS A 618 11.27 -14.83 61.50
CA LYS A 618 10.72 -15.29 62.77
C LYS A 618 10.16 -14.10 63.53
N ARG A 619 9.03 -14.29 64.19
CA ARG A 619 8.45 -13.31 65.12
C ARG A 619 9.06 -13.49 66.48
N SER A 620 9.49 -12.39 67.11
CA SER A 620 9.84 -12.38 68.53
C SER A 620 8.55 -12.33 69.33
N GLU A 621 8.32 -13.34 70.20
CA GLU A 621 7.28 -13.29 71.20
C GLU A 621 7.88 -12.64 72.45
N GLU A 622 7.39 -11.45 72.83
CA GLU A 622 7.68 -10.90 74.15
C GLU A 622 6.93 -11.78 75.16
N HIS A 623 7.68 -12.54 75.96
CA HIS A 623 7.16 -13.05 77.19
C HIS A 623 7.01 -11.87 78.14
N THR A 624 5.80 -11.31 78.28
CA THR A 624 5.39 -10.52 79.41
C THR A 624 5.32 -11.47 80.59
N SER A 625 6.33 -11.42 81.50
CA SER A 625 6.28 -11.97 82.85
C SER A 625 5.42 -11.05 83.76
#